data_7f8c8228f30833e16c1d97ac93485808
#
_entry.id   7f8c8228f30833e16c1d97ac93485808
#
_cell.length_a   1.000
_cell.length_b   1.000
_cell.length_c   1.000
_cell.angle_alpha   90.00
_cell.angle_beta   90.00
_cell.angle_gamma   90.00
#
_symmetry.space_group_name_H-M   'P 1'
#
loop_
_entity.id
_entity.type
_entity.pdbx_description
1 polymer ?
#
loop_
_entity_poly.entity_id
_entity_poly.type
_entity_poly.pdbx_seq_one_letter_code
_entity_poly.pdbx_strand_id
1 'polypeptide(L)'
;SEMCIRDSHRLNRIEGQIRGIRGMVENEAYCPDILVQSAAVTAAMNAFNRELLANHIRTCVAQDIRDGKDQVIDELVATLQKLMK
;
A
#
# COMPACT_ATOMS: atom_id res chain seq x y z
N SER A 1 0.23 -16.30 -5.47
CA SER A 1 1.66 -16.05 -5.66
C SER A 1 2.31 -15.67 -4.34
N GLU A 2 3.62 -15.83 -4.25
CA GLU A 2 4.38 -15.47 -3.05
C GLU A 2 4.17 -14.01 -2.67
N MET A 3 3.97 -13.18 -3.64
CA MET A 3 3.75 -11.77 -3.40
C MET A 3 2.42 -11.50 -2.71
N CYS A 4 1.37 -12.19 -3.11
CA CYS A 4 0.07 -12.05 -2.45
C CYS A 4 0.11 -12.47 -0.99
N ILE A 5 0.88 -13.51 -0.67
CA ILE A 5 1.06 -13.98 0.72
C ILE A 5 1.80 -12.91 1.53
N ARG A 6 2.86 -12.36 0.98
CA ARG A 6 3.66 -11.32 1.64
C ARG A 6 2.83 -10.06 1.88
N ASP A 7 2.04 -9.66 0.88
CA ASP A 7 1.17 -8.50 0.99
C ASP A 7 0.08 -8.72 2.02
N SER A 8 -0.47 -9.94 2.10
CA SER A 8 -1.47 -10.31 3.09
C SER A 8 -0.91 -10.18 4.52
N HIS A 9 0.32 -10.66 4.74
CA HIS A 9 0.97 -10.56 6.04
C HIS A 9 1.22 -9.09 6.43
N ARG A 10 1.63 -8.28 5.46
CA ARG A 10 1.84 -6.85 5.66
C ARG A 10 0.54 -6.17 6.05
N LEU A 11 -0.55 -6.49 5.37
CA LEU A 11 -1.88 -5.92 5.67
C LEU A 11 -2.39 -6.36 7.03
N ASN A 12 -2.13 -7.62 7.43
CA ASN A 12 -2.49 -8.10 8.75
C ASN A 12 -1.78 -7.31 9.85
N ARG A 13 -0.51 -6.97 9.63
CA ARG A 13 0.26 -6.16 10.57
C ARG A 13 -0.31 -4.74 10.66
N ILE A 14 -0.65 -4.14 9.53
CA ILE A 14 -1.23 -2.80 9.47
C ILE A 14 -2.60 -2.80 10.17
N GLU A 15 -3.42 -3.80 9.95
CA GLU A 15 -4.70 -3.96 10.63
C GLU A 15 -4.52 -3.99 12.14
N GLY A 16 -3.52 -4.74 12.63
CA GLY A 16 -3.20 -4.77 14.05
C GLY A 16 -2.77 -3.41 14.59
N GLN A 17 -1.99 -2.66 13.82
CA GLN A 17 -1.58 -1.31 14.19
C GLN A 17 -2.78 -0.36 14.30
N ILE A 18 -3.75 -0.49 13.37
CA ILE A 18 -4.97 0.32 13.41
C ILE A 18 -5.79 -0.01 14.65
N ARG A 19 -5.92 -1.29 15.02
CA ARG A 19 -6.60 -1.69 16.26
C ARG A 19 -5.91 -1.09 17.47
N GLY A 20 -4.58 -1.07 17.47
CA GLY A 20 -3.80 -0.43 18.53
C GLY A 20 -4.11 1.07 18.66
N ILE A 21 -4.21 1.75 17.54
CA ILE A 21 -4.58 3.18 17.51
C ILE A 21 -5.98 3.39 18.07
N ARG A 22 -6.92 2.53 17.71
CA ARG A 22 -8.28 2.60 18.25
C ARG A 22 -8.27 2.49 19.78
N GLY A 23 -7.49 1.54 20.30
CA GLY A 23 -7.33 1.40 21.75
C GLY A 23 -6.76 2.65 22.39
N MET A 24 -5.80 3.30 21.75
CA MET A 24 -5.23 4.55 22.24
C MET A 24 -6.28 5.65 22.32
N VAL A 25 -7.11 5.76 21.28
CA VAL A 25 -8.20 6.75 21.25
C VAL A 25 -9.21 6.47 22.35
N GLU A 26 -9.63 5.21 22.50
CA GLU A 26 -10.59 4.80 23.52
C GLU A 26 -10.07 5.03 24.94
N ASN A 27 -8.77 4.89 25.15
CA ASN A 27 -8.13 5.09 26.46
C ASN A 27 -7.62 6.50 26.65
N GLU A 28 -7.99 7.41 25.78
CA GLU A 28 -7.64 8.84 25.87
C GLU A 28 -6.13 9.06 25.97
N ALA A 29 -5.35 8.32 25.20
CA ALA A 29 -3.91 8.50 25.13
C ALA A 29 -3.57 9.91 24.64
N TYR A 30 -2.35 10.34 24.94
CA TYR A 30 -1.87 11.67 24.56
C TYR A 30 -1.89 11.81 23.01
N CYS A 31 -2.55 12.85 22.52
CA CYS A 31 -2.78 13.03 21.08
C CYS A 31 -1.52 12.94 20.22
N PRO A 32 -0.38 13.58 20.59
CA PRO A 32 0.83 13.43 19.79
C PRO A 32 1.32 12.00 19.65
N ASP A 33 1.13 11.16 20.68
CA ASP A 33 1.51 9.74 20.61
C ASP A 33 0.64 8.98 19.62
N ILE A 34 -0.66 9.31 19.56
CA ILE A 34 -1.57 8.73 18.59
C ILE A 34 -1.14 9.12 17.17
N LEU A 35 -0.77 10.39 16.97
CA LEU A 35 -0.32 10.88 15.66
C LEU A 35 0.94 10.21 15.20
N VAL A 36 1.88 9.91 16.11
CA VAL A 36 3.10 9.17 15.77
C VAL A 36 2.75 7.77 15.27
N GLN A 37 1.84 7.09 15.93
CA GLN A 37 1.39 5.75 15.51
C GLN A 37 0.66 5.82 14.17
N SER A 38 -0.16 6.83 13.95
CA SER A 38 -0.86 7.04 12.69
C SER A 38 0.13 7.27 11.54
N ALA A 39 1.17 8.05 11.78
CA ALA A 39 2.23 8.30 10.79
C ALA A 39 2.95 6.99 10.42
N ALA A 40 3.17 6.10 11.39
CA ALA A 40 3.78 4.80 11.13
C ALA A 40 2.90 3.93 10.22
N VAL A 41 1.58 3.95 10.42
CA VAL A 41 0.63 3.24 9.57
C VAL A 41 0.65 3.81 8.15
N THR A 42 0.69 5.12 8.01
CA THR A 42 0.79 5.77 6.71
C THR A 42 2.04 5.33 5.97
N ALA A 43 3.18 5.30 6.66
CA ALA A 43 4.44 4.84 6.06
C ALA A 43 4.35 3.37 5.63
N ALA A 44 3.71 2.54 6.44
CA ALA A 44 3.52 1.12 6.11
C ALA A 44 2.63 0.94 4.88
N MET A 45 1.55 1.72 4.76
CA MET A 45 0.69 1.69 3.57
C MET A 45 1.43 2.16 2.33
N ASN A 46 2.25 3.19 2.46
CA ASN A 46 3.06 3.65 1.32
C ASN A 46 4.05 2.59 0.87
N ALA A 47 4.65 1.85 1.80
CA ALA A 47 5.53 0.73 1.46
C ALA A 47 4.78 -0.38 0.74
N PHE A 48 3.59 -0.71 1.21
CA PHE A 48 2.70 -1.68 0.56
C PHE A 48 2.41 -1.26 -0.88
N ASN A 49 2.02 0.01 -1.07
CA ASN A 49 1.71 0.55 -2.40
C ASN A 49 2.89 0.46 -3.35
N ARG A 50 4.10 0.79 -2.87
CA ARG A 50 5.30 0.73 -3.71
C ARG A 50 5.62 -0.70 -4.16
N GLU A 51 5.53 -1.66 -3.25
CA GLU A 51 5.82 -3.05 -3.58
C GLU A 51 4.79 -3.63 -4.54
N LEU A 52 3.52 -3.36 -4.30
CA LEU A 52 2.44 -3.83 -5.17
C LEU A 52 2.59 -3.27 -6.57
N LEU A 53 2.84 -1.97 -6.67
CA LEU A 53 3.03 -1.31 -7.97
C LEU A 53 4.26 -1.85 -8.70
N ALA A 54 5.38 -1.99 -8.00
CA ALA A 54 6.61 -2.50 -8.60
C ALA A 54 6.41 -3.91 -9.17
N ASN A 55 5.72 -4.77 -8.44
CA ASN A 55 5.42 -6.11 -8.92
C ASN A 55 4.47 -6.10 -10.11
N HIS A 56 3.46 -5.25 -10.06
CA HIS A 56 2.50 -5.11 -11.16
C HIS A 56 3.22 -4.70 -12.44
N ILE A 57 4.16 -3.76 -12.35
CA ILE A 57 4.95 -3.32 -13.51
C ILE A 57 5.81 -4.46 -14.05
N ARG A 58 6.51 -5.19 -13.15
CA ARG A 58 7.40 -6.28 -13.56
C ARG A 58 6.69 -7.47 -14.18
N THR A 59 5.46 -7.72 -13.78
CA THR A 59 4.69 -8.88 -14.25
C THR A 59 3.65 -8.49 -15.28
N CYS A 60 2.54 -7.91 -14.86
CA CYS A 60 1.40 -7.66 -15.74
C CYS A 60 1.70 -6.62 -16.81
N VAL A 61 2.31 -5.50 -16.44
CA VAL A 61 2.60 -4.43 -17.39
C VAL A 61 3.64 -4.88 -18.42
N ALA A 62 4.72 -5.50 -17.95
CA ALA A 62 5.78 -5.99 -18.84
C ALA A 62 5.24 -7.04 -19.81
N GLN A 63 4.40 -7.96 -19.34
CA GLN A 63 3.82 -8.99 -20.19
C GLN A 63 2.86 -8.38 -21.23
N ASP A 64 2.02 -7.43 -20.80
CA ASP A 64 1.07 -6.79 -21.71
C ASP A 64 1.79 -6.01 -22.82
N ILE A 65 2.93 -5.37 -22.49
CA ILE A 65 3.74 -4.67 -23.50
C ILE A 65 4.30 -5.69 -24.49
N ARG A 66 4.81 -6.84 -24.04
CA ARG A 66 5.31 -7.90 -24.93
C ARG A 66 4.22 -8.44 -25.83
N ASP A 67 2.98 -8.47 -25.35
CA ASP A 67 1.82 -8.96 -26.08
C ASP A 67 1.20 -7.89 -26.99
N GLY A 68 1.80 -6.71 -27.06
CA GLY A 68 1.33 -5.62 -27.91
C GLY A 68 0.15 -4.84 -27.35
N LYS A 69 -0.15 -5.00 -26.07
CA LYS A 69 -1.27 -4.31 -25.40
C LYS A 69 -0.83 -2.95 -24.85
N ASP A 70 -0.57 -2.00 -25.73
CA ASP A 70 0.00 -0.70 -25.36
C ASP A 70 -0.92 0.13 -24.45
N GLN A 71 -2.20 -0.19 -24.39
CA GLN A 71 -3.15 0.49 -23.51
C GLN A 71 -2.76 0.41 -22.04
N VAL A 72 -2.00 -0.60 -21.67
CA VAL A 72 -1.53 -0.76 -20.28
C VAL A 72 -0.68 0.42 -19.82
N ILE A 73 0.02 1.07 -20.76
CA ILE A 73 0.84 2.24 -20.43
C ILE A 73 -0.05 3.41 -19.98
N ASP A 74 -1.16 3.64 -20.67
CA ASP A 74 -2.11 4.70 -20.30
C ASP A 74 -2.78 4.39 -18.96
N GLU A 75 -3.11 3.13 -18.70
CA GLU A 75 -3.65 2.68 -17.42
C GLU A 75 -2.67 2.91 -16.28
N LEU A 76 -1.39 2.61 -16.53
CA LEU A 76 -0.34 2.82 -15.53
C LEU A 76 -0.17 4.31 -15.21
N VAL A 77 -0.15 5.16 -16.24
CA VAL A 77 -0.06 6.62 -16.05
C VAL A 77 -1.24 7.10 -15.21
N ALA A 78 -2.46 6.66 -15.52
CA ALA A 78 -3.65 7.05 -14.78
C ALA A 78 -3.56 6.60 -13.31
N THR A 79 -3.04 5.39 -13.05
CA THR A 79 -2.85 4.89 -11.69
C THR A 79 -1.84 5.74 -10.93
N LEU A 80 -0.71 6.06 -11.57
CA LEU A 80 0.32 6.89 -10.94
C LEU A 80 -0.22 8.28 -10.59
N GLN A 81 -1.04 8.85 -11.45
CA GLN A 81 -1.65 10.16 -11.18
C GLN A 81 -2.54 10.13 -9.95
N LYS A 82 -3.28 9.04 -9.75
CA LYS A 82 -4.11 8.86 -8.54
C LYS A 82 -3.25 8.75 -7.28
N LEU A 83 -2.12 8.08 -7.38
CA LEU A 83 -1.23 7.88 -6.24
C LEU A 83 -0.48 9.16 -5.85
N MET A 84 -0.32 10.09 -6.77
CA MET A 84 0.43 11.32 -6.56
C MET A 84 -0.41 12.49 -6.07
N LYS A 85 -1.69 12.28 -5.86
CA LYS A 85 -2.59 13.32 -5.32
C LYS A 85 -2.41 13.58 -3.84
#